data_256e025dec3c94fda64bc3013eaa4017
#
_entry.id   256e025dec3c94fda64bc3013eaa4017
#
_cell.length_a   1.000
_cell.length_b   1.000
_cell.length_c   1.000
_cell.angle_alpha   90.00
_cell.angle_beta   90.00
_cell.angle_gamma   90.00
#
_symmetry.space_group_name_H-M   'P 1'
#
loop_
_entity.id
_entity.type
_entity.pdbx_description
1 polymer ?
#
loop_
_entity_poly.entity_id
_entity_poly.type
_entity_poly.pdbx_seq_one_letter_code
_entity_poly.pdbx_strand_id
1 'polypeptide(L)'
;AEQSGQLKPGGVIVEPTSGNTGVGLALVAQQRGYRTIFTLPDKVSESKRAVLRAYGAEVIVTPTDAGPDDPRSYYQVAERLANTIPGGFRPNQYDNPNGPLSHYYTTGPEIWEATDHKVTHFVAGIGTGGTISGTGKYLKEASNGAVKVIGSDPEGSIYSASSRDEVHQYDIEGVGEDFYPKAFDRNITDDIVRVSDA
;
A
#
# COMPACT_ATOMS: atom_id res chain seq x y z
N ALA A 1 1.49 -16.72 -2.26
CA ALA A 1 0.26 -17.29 -1.69
C ALA A 1 -0.08 -18.64 -2.33
N GLU A 2 -0.07 -18.78 -3.67
CA GLU A 2 -0.30 -20.07 -4.35
C GLU A 2 0.73 -21.13 -3.95
N GLN A 3 2.01 -20.79 -3.99
CA GLN A 3 3.09 -21.71 -3.62
C GLN A 3 3.05 -22.19 -2.17
N SER A 4 2.59 -21.31 -1.27
CA SER A 4 2.41 -21.65 0.15
C SER A 4 1.08 -22.35 0.46
N GLY A 5 0.19 -22.47 -0.52
CA GLY A 5 -1.14 -23.04 -0.36
C GLY A 5 -2.16 -22.17 0.35
N GLN A 6 -1.82 -20.91 0.65
CA GLN A 6 -2.74 -19.93 1.27
C GLN A 6 -3.85 -19.50 0.31
N LEU A 7 -3.54 -19.36 -0.98
CA LEU A 7 -4.51 -19.07 -2.03
C LEU A 7 -4.62 -20.30 -2.95
N LYS A 8 -5.82 -20.88 -2.98
CA LYS A 8 -6.12 -22.07 -3.80
C LYS A 8 -6.89 -21.68 -5.06
N PRO A 9 -6.84 -22.50 -6.13
CA PRO A 9 -7.66 -22.27 -7.32
C PRO A 9 -9.13 -22.03 -6.97
N GLY A 10 -9.75 -21.02 -7.58
CA GLY A 10 -11.13 -20.59 -7.27
C GLY A 10 -11.29 -19.79 -5.99
N GLY A 11 -10.21 -19.47 -5.29
CA GLY A 11 -10.22 -18.62 -4.09
C GLY A 11 -10.66 -17.19 -4.37
N VAL A 12 -10.90 -16.44 -3.29
CA VAL A 12 -11.37 -15.05 -3.32
C VAL A 12 -10.32 -14.16 -2.66
N ILE A 13 -9.75 -13.23 -3.41
CA ILE A 13 -8.81 -12.23 -2.90
C ILE A 13 -9.60 -11.07 -2.32
N VAL A 14 -9.40 -10.78 -1.04
CA VAL A 14 -10.04 -9.66 -0.34
C VAL A 14 -8.98 -8.72 0.18
N GLU A 15 -9.02 -7.43 -0.21
CA GLU A 15 -8.02 -6.46 0.23
C GLU A 15 -8.63 -5.08 0.50
N PRO A 16 -8.25 -4.42 1.60
CA PRO A 16 -8.58 -3.02 1.83
C PRO A 16 -7.65 -2.16 0.96
N THR A 17 -8.16 -1.65 -0.16
CA THR A 17 -7.36 -0.85 -1.10
C THR A 17 -8.21 0.02 -2.01
N SER A 18 -7.79 1.25 -2.19
CA SER A 18 -8.39 2.21 -3.15
C SER A 18 -7.47 2.56 -4.31
N GLY A 19 -6.27 2.01 -4.33
CA GLY A 19 -5.20 2.43 -5.24
C GLY A 19 -4.66 1.32 -6.15
N ASN A 20 -3.41 1.51 -6.54
CA ASN A 20 -2.70 0.67 -7.51
C ASN A 20 -2.57 -0.80 -7.09
N THR A 21 -2.51 -1.09 -5.78
CA THR A 21 -2.50 -2.47 -5.27
C THR A 21 -3.77 -3.21 -5.70
N GLY A 22 -4.94 -2.57 -5.59
CA GLY A 22 -6.21 -3.16 -6.06
C GLY A 22 -6.20 -3.43 -7.56
N VAL A 23 -5.68 -2.50 -8.36
CA VAL A 23 -5.56 -2.67 -9.82
C VAL A 23 -4.63 -3.84 -10.15
N GLY A 24 -3.45 -3.89 -9.53
CA GLY A 24 -2.50 -4.98 -9.75
C GLY A 24 -3.06 -6.34 -9.35
N LEU A 25 -3.74 -6.43 -8.20
CA LEU A 25 -4.41 -7.66 -7.75
C LEU A 25 -5.53 -8.07 -8.71
N ALA A 26 -6.35 -7.12 -9.18
CA ALA A 26 -7.44 -7.41 -10.12
C ALA A 26 -6.93 -7.95 -11.45
N LEU A 27 -5.87 -7.35 -12.01
CA LEU A 27 -5.24 -7.80 -13.26
C LEU A 27 -4.73 -9.24 -13.15
N VAL A 28 -3.98 -9.56 -12.10
CA VAL A 28 -3.46 -10.91 -11.87
C VAL A 28 -4.58 -11.90 -11.57
N ALA A 29 -5.56 -11.50 -10.76
CA ALA A 29 -6.70 -12.33 -10.40
C ALA A 29 -7.53 -12.71 -11.63
N GLN A 30 -7.79 -11.77 -12.53
CA GLN A 30 -8.54 -12.03 -13.77
C GLN A 30 -7.83 -13.07 -14.64
N GLN A 31 -6.51 -12.98 -14.80
CA GLN A 31 -5.73 -13.93 -15.58
C GLN A 31 -5.70 -15.34 -14.97
N ARG A 32 -5.82 -15.43 -13.64
CA ARG A 32 -5.71 -16.67 -12.89
C ARG A 32 -7.05 -17.24 -12.42
N GLY A 33 -8.16 -16.60 -12.75
CA GLY A 33 -9.52 -17.05 -12.41
C GLY A 33 -9.89 -16.89 -10.94
N TYR A 34 -9.29 -15.91 -10.23
CA TYR A 34 -9.68 -15.54 -8.88
C TYR A 34 -10.75 -14.46 -8.88
N ARG A 35 -11.68 -14.55 -7.94
CA ARG A 35 -12.57 -13.43 -7.60
C ARG A 35 -11.81 -12.41 -6.76
N THR A 36 -12.18 -11.13 -6.89
CA THR A 36 -11.61 -10.05 -6.08
C THR A 36 -12.70 -9.23 -5.42
N ILE A 37 -12.51 -8.89 -4.15
CA ILE A 37 -13.36 -7.99 -3.38
C ILE A 37 -12.46 -6.94 -2.76
N PHE A 38 -12.69 -5.67 -3.07
CA PHE A 38 -11.96 -4.56 -2.49
C PHE A 38 -12.85 -3.72 -1.61
N THR A 39 -12.38 -3.43 -0.41
CA THR A 39 -13.04 -2.51 0.51
C THR A 39 -12.32 -1.17 0.50
N LEU A 40 -13.05 -0.09 0.49
CA LEU A 40 -12.50 1.26 0.42
C LEU A 40 -13.44 2.30 1.05
N PRO A 41 -12.91 3.41 1.58
CA PRO A 41 -13.74 4.45 2.18
C PRO A 41 -14.51 5.25 1.13
N ASP A 42 -15.62 5.85 1.55
CA ASP A 42 -16.55 6.58 0.67
C ASP A 42 -15.98 7.87 0.09
N LYS A 43 -14.89 8.40 0.66
CA LYS A 43 -14.13 9.54 0.09
C LYS A 43 -13.43 9.21 -1.24
N VAL A 44 -13.19 7.92 -1.54
CA VAL A 44 -12.52 7.51 -2.78
C VAL A 44 -13.38 7.85 -3.99
N SER A 45 -12.80 8.51 -4.97
CA SER A 45 -13.49 8.97 -6.17
C SER A 45 -14.15 7.84 -6.96
N GLU A 46 -15.30 8.14 -7.58
CA GLU A 46 -16.02 7.13 -8.39
C GLU A 46 -15.19 6.66 -9.59
N SER A 47 -14.31 7.48 -10.14
CA SER A 47 -13.40 7.08 -11.21
C SER A 47 -12.47 5.93 -10.78
N LYS A 48 -11.90 5.98 -9.59
CA LYS A 48 -11.08 4.89 -9.03
C LYS A 48 -11.90 3.62 -8.79
N ARG A 49 -13.12 3.77 -8.25
CA ARG A 49 -14.03 2.63 -8.05
C ARG A 49 -14.42 1.98 -9.39
N ALA A 50 -14.69 2.79 -10.40
CA ALA A 50 -15.05 2.32 -11.74
C ALA A 50 -13.91 1.52 -12.40
N VAL A 51 -12.65 1.93 -12.23
CA VAL A 51 -11.49 1.18 -12.71
C VAL A 51 -11.44 -0.23 -12.09
N LEU A 52 -11.61 -0.34 -10.77
CA LEU A 52 -11.62 -1.65 -10.11
C LEU A 52 -12.76 -2.55 -10.60
N ARG A 53 -13.96 -1.99 -10.75
CA ARG A 53 -15.11 -2.72 -11.30
C ARG A 53 -14.91 -3.13 -12.76
N ALA A 54 -14.25 -2.31 -13.57
CA ALA A 54 -13.92 -2.62 -14.95
C ALA A 54 -13.00 -3.84 -15.09
N TYR A 55 -12.14 -4.08 -14.09
CA TYR A 55 -11.34 -5.30 -13.98
C TYR A 55 -12.08 -6.47 -13.31
N GLY A 56 -13.40 -6.36 -13.12
CA GLY A 56 -14.23 -7.44 -12.59
C GLY A 56 -14.25 -7.57 -11.06
N ALA A 57 -13.70 -6.58 -10.34
CA ALA A 57 -13.71 -6.61 -8.88
C ALA A 57 -15.07 -6.20 -8.30
N GLU A 58 -15.48 -6.87 -7.21
CA GLU A 58 -16.52 -6.38 -6.32
C GLU A 58 -15.94 -5.24 -5.45
N VAL A 59 -16.65 -4.12 -5.36
CA VAL A 59 -16.21 -2.95 -4.57
C VAL A 59 -17.22 -2.69 -3.47
N ILE A 60 -16.74 -2.77 -2.23
CA ILE A 60 -17.52 -2.49 -1.03
C ILE A 60 -17.08 -1.16 -0.44
N VAL A 61 -18.00 -0.21 -0.38
CA VAL A 61 -17.75 1.13 0.15
C VAL A 61 -18.10 1.17 1.63
N THR A 62 -17.20 1.74 2.43
CA THR A 62 -17.35 1.86 3.90
C THR A 62 -17.26 3.32 4.31
N PRO A 63 -17.73 3.69 5.53
CA PRO A 63 -17.60 5.07 6.02
C PRO A 63 -16.15 5.52 6.17
N THR A 64 -15.82 6.73 5.73
CA THR A 64 -14.49 7.34 5.92
C THR A 64 -14.20 7.69 7.37
N ASP A 65 -15.24 8.00 8.17
CA ASP A 65 -15.11 8.35 9.57
C ASP A 65 -14.88 7.16 10.53
N ALA A 66 -14.91 5.94 9.99
CA ALA A 66 -14.63 4.72 10.74
C ALA A 66 -13.12 4.54 10.92
N GLY A 67 -12.61 4.70 12.14
CA GLY A 67 -11.21 4.44 12.47
C GLY A 67 -10.80 2.97 12.28
N PRO A 68 -9.50 2.65 12.31
CA PRO A 68 -8.98 1.31 11.97
C PRO A 68 -9.58 0.16 12.78
N ASP A 69 -9.93 0.41 14.05
CA ASP A 69 -10.51 -0.58 14.96
C ASP A 69 -12.06 -0.65 14.89
N ASP A 70 -12.71 0.28 14.18
CA ASP A 70 -14.17 0.27 14.02
C ASP A 70 -14.57 -0.91 13.11
N PRO A 71 -15.54 -1.75 13.51
CA PRO A 71 -16.02 -2.85 12.68
C PRO A 71 -16.56 -2.45 11.30
N ARG A 72 -16.89 -1.17 11.10
CA ARG A 72 -17.36 -0.60 9.84
C ARG A 72 -16.23 -0.14 8.94
N SER A 73 -14.99 -0.06 9.45
CA SER A 73 -13.84 0.38 8.67
C SER A 73 -13.54 -0.55 7.52
N TYR A 74 -12.96 -0.03 6.46
CA TYR A 74 -12.58 -0.85 5.30
C TYR A 74 -11.55 -1.92 5.66
N TYR A 75 -10.73 -1.72 6.68
CA TYR A 75 -9.80 -2.71 7.22
C TYR A 75 -10.53 -3.90 7.85
N GLN A 76 -11.47 -3.62 8.78
CA GLN A 76 -12.20 -4.66 9.52
C GLN A 76 -13.21 -5.40 8.63
N VAL A 77 -13.82 -4.70 7.68
CA VAL A 77 -14.71 -5.31 6.68
C VAL A 77 -13.92 -6.28 5.80
N ALA A 78 -12.74 -5.90 5.31
CA ALA A 78 -11.89 -6.81 4.52
C ALA A 78 -11.47 -8.05 5.33
N GLU A 79 -11.03 -7.86 6.57
CA GLU A 79 -10.63 -8.95 7.46
C GLU A 79 -11.77 -9.93 7.69
N ARG A 80 -12.95 -9.42 8.04
CA ARG A 80 -14.14 -10.23 8.23
C ARG A 80 -14.53 -11.02 6.97
N LEU A 81 -14.52 -10.39 5.81
CA LEU A 81 -14.85 -11.04 4.55
C LEU A 81 -13.84 -12.13 4.20
N ALA A 82 -12.54 -11.86 4.33
CA ALA A 82 -11.50 -12.85 4.07
C ALA A 82 -11.65 -14.09 4.97
N ASN A 83 -12.07 -13.90 6.22
CA ASN A 83 -12.24 -14.99 7.19
C ASN A 83 -13.56 -15.74 7.05
N THR A 84 -14.61 -15.12 6.48
CA THR A 84 -15.96 -15.73 6.39
C THR A 84 -16.28 -16.32 5.03
N ILE A 85 -15.67 -15.81 3.96
CA ILE A 85 -15.89 -16.32 2.61
C ILE A 85 -15.08 -17.61 2.42
N PRO A 86 -15.68 -18.73 1.96
CA PRO A 86 -14.94 -19.94 1.65
C PRO A 86 -13.85 -19.67 0.60
N GLY A 87 -12.59 -20.00 0.92
CA GLY A 87 -11.44 -19.71 0.06
C GLY A 87 -11.00 -18.25 0.06
N GLY A 88 -11.47 -17.45 1.02
CA GLY A 88 -11.04 -16.07 1.23
C GLY A 88 -9.55 -16.00 1.59
N PHE A 89 -8.85 -15.07 0.96
CA PHE A 89 -7.44 -14.79 1.19
C PHE A 89 -7.20 -13.28 1.19
N ARG A 90 -6.54 -12.78 2.23
CA ARG A 90 -6.15 -11.39 2.35
C ARG A 90 -4.64 -11.26 2.09
N PRO A 91 -4.22 -10.60 1.00
CA PRO A 91 -2.80 -10.31 0.76
C PRO A 91 -2.16 -9.47 1.87
N ASN A 92 -2.93 -8.57 2.48
CA ASN A 92 -2.52 -7.68 3.57
C ASN A 92 -1.29 -6.83 3.21
N GLN A 93 -1.46 -5.90 2.29
CA GLN A 93 -0.40 -5.01 1.80
C GLN A 93 0.35 -4.25 2.91
N TYR A 94 -0.30 -4.04 4.05
CA TYR A 94 0.27 -3.30 5.19
C TYR A 94 1.35 -4.08 5.93
N ASP A 95 1.22 -5.42 5.99
CA ASP A 95 2.12 -6.27 6.76
C ASP A 95 2.89 -7.29 5.90
N ASN A 96 2.53 -7.42 4.62
CA ASN A 96 3.11 -8.43 3.74
C ASN A 96 4.53 -8.06 3.30
N PRO A 97 5.55 -8.84 3.66
CA PRO A 97 6.93 -8.57 3.27
C PRO A 97 7.17 -8.62 1.77
N ASN A 98 6.28 -9.26 0.99
CA ASN A 98 6.38 -9.26 -0.46
C ASN A 98 6.12 -7.87 -1.08
N GLY A 99 5.46 -6.95 -0.38
CA GLY A 99 5.33 -5.56 -0.80
C GLY A 99 6.70 -4.91 -1.00
N PRO A 100 7.48 -4.69 0.06
CA PRO A 100 8.84 -4.14 -0.06
C PRO A 100 9.77 -5.02 -0.90
N LEU A 101 9.70 -6.36 -0.78
CA LEU A 101 10.56 -7.25 -1.57
C LEU A 101 10.34 -7.13 -3.07
N SER A 102 9.11 -6.92 -3.53
CA SER A 102 8.85 -6.72 -4.96
C SER A 102 9.59 -5.49 -5.49
N HIS A 103 9.54 -4.38 -4.77
CA HIS A 103 10.24 -3.14 -5.13
C HIS A 103 11.76 -3.27 -5.01
N TYR A 104 12.24 -4.05 -4.04
CA TYR A 104 13.66 -4.34 -3.92
C TYR A 104 14.22 -5.08 -5.14
N TYR A 105 13.46 -6.07 -5.67
CA TYR A 105 13.91 -6.88 -6.80
C TYR A 105 13.57 -6.29 -8.18
N THR A 106 12.71 -5.27 -8.26
CA THR A 106 12.30 -4.67 -9.55
C THR A 106 12.56 -3.17 -9.57
N THR A 107 11.77 -2.37 -8.88
CA THR A 107 11.79 -0.89 -8.93
C THR A 107 13.17 -0.32 -8.56
N GLY A 108 13.81 -0.87 -7.54
CA GLY A 108 15.15 -0.44 -7.11
C GLY A 108 16.20 -0.61 -8.21
N PRO A 109 16.40 -1.83 -8.76
CA PRO A 109 17.28 -2.07 -9.89
C PRO A 109 16.94 -1.22 -11.12
N GLU A 110 15.66 -1.13 -11.48
CA GLU A 110 15.22 -0.34 -12.64
C GLU A 110 15.59 1.14 -12.51
N ILE A 111 15.40 1.75 -11.34
CA ILE A 111 15.80 3.14 -11.10
C ILE A 111 17.33 3.28 -11.16
N TRP A 112 18.06 2.36 -10.54
CA TRP A 112 19.52 2.40 -10.51
C TRP A 112 20.11 2.36 -11.90
N GLU A 113 19.66 1.42 -12.74
CA GLU A 113 20.10 1.30 -14.14
C GLU A 113 19.63 2.48 -15.01
N ALA A 114 18.36 2.88 -14.89
CA ALA A 114 17.79 3.99 -15.68
C ALA A 114 18.45 5.35 -15.42
N THR A 115 19.11 5.49 -14.27
CA THR A 115 19.85 6.72 -13.92
C THR A 115 21.37 6.61 -14.15
N ASP A 116 21.84 5.59 -14.86
CA ASP A 116 23.27 5.28 -15.04
C ASP A 116 24.03 5.26 -13.72
N HIS A 117 23.40 4.74 -12.65
CA HIS A 117 23.98 4.68 -11.30
C HIS A 117 24.29 6.05 -10.68
N LYS A 118 23.65 7.12 -11.16
CA LYS A 118 23.92 8.51 -10.74
C LYS A 118 22.87 9.11 -9.82
N VAL A 119 21.79 8.38 -9.51
CA VAL A 119 20.77 8.84 -8.58
C VAL A 119 21.38 9.17 -7.22
N THR A 120 21.10 10.35 -6.70
CA THR A 120 21.61 10.82 -5.40
C THR A 120 20.52 10.86 -4.33
N HIS A 121 19.29 11.12 -4.74
CA HIS A 121 18.13 11.21 -3.86
C HIS A 121 16.97 10.45 -4.46
N PHE A 122 16.34 9.61 -3.65
CA PHE A 122 15.07 8.94 -3.95
C PHE A 122 14.00 9.54 -3.05
N VAL A 123 13.03 10.22 -3.66
CA VAL A 123 11.92 10.86 -2.96
C VAL A 123 10.63 10.13 -3.32
N ALA A 124 9.87 9.68 -2.33
CA ALA A 124 8.61 8.98 -2.55
C ALA A 124 7.59 9.31 -1.46
N GLY A 125 6.31 9.36 -1.83
CA GLY A 125 5.20 9.36 -0.88
C GLY A 125 5.16 8.06 -0.08
N ILE A 126 4.80 8.15 1.18
CA ILE A 126 4.69 6.99 2.07
C ILE A 126 3.21 6.65 2.24
N GLY A 127 2.72 5.62 1.54
CA GLY A 127 1.45 4.95 1.85
C GLY A 127 1.73 3.78 2.79
N THR A 128 1.54 2.53 2.33
CA THR A 128 1.90 1.35 3.14
C THR A 128 3.40 1.20 3.41
N GLY A 129 4.23 2.00 2.77
CA GLY A 129 5.67 2.00 2.95
C GLY A 129 6.44 0.98 2.10
N GLY A 130 5.75 0.10 1.38
CA GLY A 130 6.41 -0.95 0.60
C GLY A 130 7.38 -0.42 -0.47
N THR A 131 6.95 0.58 -1.22
CA THR A 131 7.76 1.19 -2.29
C THR A 131 9.03 1.83 -1.75
N ILE A 132 8.89 2.72 -0.77
CA ILE A 132 10.03 3.45 -0.22
C ILE A 132 11.01 2.52 0.51
N SER A 133 10.49 1.54 1.25
CA SER A 133 11.32 0.58 1.98
C SER A 133 12.10 -0.34 1.04
N GLY A 134 11.43 -0.95 0.07
CA GLY A 134 12.07 -1.88 -0.86
C GLY A 134 13.04 -1.19 -1.83
N THR A 135 12.58 -0.14 -2.50
CA THR A 135 13.41 0.65 -3.41
C THR A 135 14.57 1.31 -2.68
N GLY A 136 14.27 1.97 -1.55
CA GLY A 136 15.29 2.66 -0.76
C GLY A 136 16.36 1.72 -0.24
N LYS A 137 15.99 0.52 0.23
CA LYS A 137 16.94 -0.50 0.65
C LYS A 137 17.88 -0.89 -0.50
N TYR A 138 17.35 -1.21 -1.67
CA TYR A 138 18.17 -1.55 -2.82
C TYR A 138 19.13 -0.43 -3.21
N LEU A 139 18.62 0.81 -3.34
CA LEU A 139 19.43 1.96 -3.74
C LEU A 139 20.55 2.27 -2.74
N LYS A 140 20.29 2.15 -1.43
CA LYS A 140 21.32 2.29 -0.40
C LYS A 140 22.38 1.20 -0.50
N GLU A 141 21.99 -0.05 -0.69
CA GLU A 141 22.94 -1.15 -0.86
C GLU A 141 23.79 -0.98 -2.14
N ALA A 142 23.15 -0.70 -3.28
CA ALA A 142 23.85 -0.52 -4.56
C ALA A 142 24.81 0.67 -4.57
N SER A 143 24.51 1.74 -3.83
CA SER A 143 25.32 2.96 -3.74
C SER A 143 26.29 2.98 -2.56
N ASN A 144 26.41 1.89 -1.78
CA ASN A 144 27.16 1.86 -0.51
C ASN A 144 26.72 2.98 0.48
N GLY A 145 25.42 3.27 0.53
CA GLY A 145 24.82 4.27 1.42
C GLY A 145 24.86 5.71 0.91
N ALA A 146 25.30 5.95 -0.32
CA ALA A 146 25.41 7.31 -0.87
C ALA A 146 24.04 7.91 -1.25
N VAL A 147 23.08 7.10 -1.70
CA VAL A 147 21.74 7.55 -2.04
C VAL A 147 20.96 7.90 -0.78
N LYS A 148 20.38 9.11 -0.77
CA LYS A 148 19.46 9.56 0.28
C LYS A 148 18.03 9.17 -0.06
N VAL A 149 17.31 8.67 0.93
CA VAL A 149 15.92 8.25 0.82
C VAL A 149 15.03 9.19 1.63
N ILE A 150 14.14 9.91 0.96
CA ILE A 150 13.32 10.94 1.56
C ILE A 150 11.85 10.57 1.39
N GLY A 151 11.12 10.48 2.51
CA GLY A 151 9.67 10.30 2.51
C GLY A 151 8.97 11.64 2.31
N SER A 152 7.93 11.67 1.48
CA SER A 152 6.97 12.76 1.46
C SER A 152 5.69 12.29 2.16
N ASP A 153 5.23 13.04 3.16
CA ASP A 153 4.14 12.65 4.04
C ASP A 153 3.16 13.80 4.23
N PRO A 154 1.84 13.57 4.11
CA PRO A 154 0.87 14.63 4.33
C PRO A 154 0.83 15.05 5.80
N GLU A 155 0.58 16.34 6.03
CA GLU A 155 0.26 16.82 7.34
C GLU A 155 -0.98 16.10 7.89
N GLY A 156 -0.91 15.60 9.13
CA GLY A 156 -1.94 14.76 9.73
C GLY A 156 -1.66 13.24 9.66
N SER A 157 -0.67 12.81 8.89
CA SER A 157 -0.24 11.40 8.87
C SER A 157 0.67 11.06 10.05
N ILE A 158 0.67 9.78 10.44
CA ILE A 158 1.47 9.26 11.56
C ILE A 158 2.98 9.34 11.32
N TYR A 159 3.46 9.31 10.06
CA TYR A 159 4.88 9.19 9.76
C TYR A 159 5.68 10.44 10.13
N SER A 160 5.09 11.62 9.93
CA SER A 160 5.70 12.91 10.25
C SER A 160 5.15 13.54 11.52
N ALA A 161 4.16 12.92 12.18
CA ALA A 161 3.60 13.41 13.43
C ALA A 161 4.59 13.26 14.59
N SER A 162 4.68 14.29 15.44
CA SER A 162 5.48 14.28 16.67
C SER A 162 4.74 13.60 17.83
N SER A 163 3.40 13.58 17.77
CA SER A 163 2.54 12.90 18.73
C SER A 163 1.28 12.36 18.03
N ARG A 164 0.58 11.46 18.70
CA ARG A 164 -0.69 10.92 18.20
C ARG A 164 -1.79 11.96 18.05
N ASP A 165 -1.72 13.05 18.80
CA ASP A 165 -2.69 14.14 18.75
C ASP A 165 -2.58 14.99 17.47
N GLU A 166 -1.46 14.90 16.75
CA GLU A 166 -1.27 15.52 15.44
C GLU A 166 -1.84 14.70 14.28
N VAL A 167 -2.29 13.47 14.54
CA VAL A 167 -2.87 12.60 13.50
C VAL A 167 -4.32 13.01 13.27
N HIS A 168 -4.61 13.46 12.05
CA HIS A 168 -5.94 13.90 11.64
C HIS A 168 -6.18 13.63 10.14
N GLN A 169 -7.38 13.90 9.66
CA GLN A 169 -7.71 13.72 8.24
C GLN A 169 -6.99 14.75 7.35
N TYR A 170 -6.61 14.33 6.16
CA TYR A 170 -6.00 15.10 5.08
C TYR A 170 -6.65 14.70 3.74
N ASP A 171 -6.46 15.52 2.70
CA ASP A 171 -7.21 15.38 1.44
C ASP A 171 -6.57 14.40 0.45
N ILE A 172 -5.24 14.24 0.49
CA ILE A 172 -4.55 13.34 -0.45
C ILE A 172 -4.94 11.88 -0.26
N GLU A 173 -5.04 11.14 -1.35
CA GLU A 173 -5.36 9.72 -1.34
C GLU A 173 -4.15 8.83 -1.67
N GLY A 174 -3.96 7.75 -0.90
CA GLY A 174 -2.93 6.74 -1.14
C GLY A 174 -1.54 7.08 -0.62
N VAL A 175 -1.42 8.20 0.10
CA VAL A 175 -0.21 8.64 0.83
C VAL A 175 -0.63 9.02 2.24
N GLY A 176 0.23 8.72 3.21
CA GLY A 176 -0.07 8.89 4.64
C GLY A 176 -0.88 7.72 5.22
N GLU A 177 -0.77 7.54 6.52
CA GLU A 177 -1.50 6.53 7.31
C GLU A 177 -1.79 7.06 8.72
N ASP A 178 -2.69 6.39 9.42
CA ASP A 178 -3.04 6.65 10.83
C ASP A 178 -2.43 5.62 11.82
N PHE A 179 -1.67 4.68 11.29
CA PHE A 179 -0.88 3.69 12.02
C PHE A 179 0.42 3.36 11.27
N TYR A 180 1.37 2.67 11.91
CA TYR A 180 2.62 2.23 11.27
C TYR A 180 2.46 0.82 10.67
N PRO A 181 2.41 0.68 9.33
CA PRO A 181 2.44 -0.63 8.67
C PRO A 181 3.79 -1.32 8.87
N LYS A 182 3.80 -2.66 8.99
CA LYS A 182 5.05 -3.45 9.06
C LYS A 182 5.83 -3.45 7.74
N ALA A 183 5.17 -3.14 6.64
CA ALA A 183 5.82 -2.99 5.34
C ALA A 183 6.70 -1.72 5.25
N PHE A 184 6.53 -0.78 6.19
CA PHE A 184 7.37 0.42 6.27
C PHE A 184 8.57 0.20 7.19
N ASP A 185 9.76 0.24 6.63
CA ASP A 185 11.02 0.26 7.39
C ASP A 185 11.51 1.71 7.56
N ARG A 186 11.25 2.28 8.74
CA ARG A 186 11.65 3.66 9.05
C ARG A 186 13.17 3.87 8.99
N ASN A 187 13.98 2.83 9.19
CA ASN A 187 15.44 2.96 9.17
C ASN A 187 16.01 3.18 7.77
N ILE A 188 15.20 2.97 6.73
CA ILE A 188 15.59 3.22 5.34
C ILE A 188 15.51 4.71 5.01
N THR A 189 14.59 5.45 5.62
CA THR A 189 14.44 6.89 5.35
C THR A 189 15.50 7.71 6.08
N ASP A 190 16.15 8.60 5.33
CA ASP A 190 17.08 9.59 5.91
C ASP A 190 16.31 10.80 6.45
N ASP A 191 15.17 11.14 5.81
CA ASP A 191 14.29 12.22 6.23
C ASP A 191 12.84 11.96 5.81
N ILE A 192 11.90 12.60 6.49
CA ILE A 192 10.47 12.61 6.13
C ILE A 192 10.00 14.06 6.11
N VAL A 193 9.65 14.53 4.92
CA VAL A 193 9.19 15.89 4.69
C VAL A 193 7.67 15.94 4.80
N ARG A 194 7.18 16.76 5.71
CA ARG A 194 5.75 17.04 5.89
C ARG A 194 5.29 18.00 4.78
N VAL A 195 4.17 17.68 4.15
CA VAL A 195 3.57 18.48 3.08
C VAL A 195 2.11 18.76 3.43
N SER A 196 1.70 20.03 3.37
CA SER A 196 0.30 20.41 3.59
C SER A 196 -0.54 20.22 2.34
N ASP A 197 -1.87 20.19 2.49
CA ASP A 197 -2.85 20.13 1.39
C ASP A 197 -2.97 21.47 0.62
N ALA A 198 -2.36 22.57 1.08
CA ALA A 198 -2.46 23.92 0.52
C ALA A 198 -1.23 24.31 -0.30
#